data_e5978bcce1526b0d88f9d3bc946866ba
#
_entry.id   e5978bcce1526b0d88f9d3bc946866ba
#
_cell.length_a   1.000
_cell.length_b   1.000
_cell.length_c   1.000
_cell.angle_alpha   90.00
_cell.angle_beta   90.00
_cell.angle_gamma   90.00
#
_symmetry.space_group_name_H-M   'P 1'
#
loop_
_entity.id
_entity.type
_entity.pdbx_description
1 polymer ?
#
loop_
_entity_poly.entity_id
_entity_poly.type
_entity_poly.pdbx_seq_one_letter_code
_entity_poly.pdbx_strand_id
1 'polypeptide(L)'
;MSAEVDLGPVRQAMRQTWSKGDFSVVAGIVVTAAEELAEALDIVPGERVLDVACGSGNGALAAARRAWGNTVGSDFVPELLARGRERAAAERLDIDFVEGDAAELPFGEAEFDVVMSIFGAMFAPDHAQTAAELMRVCKPGGRIGMANWTPDGFVGEMFLTTAKHAPPPVPIAPPPLWGTEEHLREVFGGGVSNLEVERRTSVQRFYSADHWLEIFRAYFGPTMLAFERVGAEGEAALEEDLRELLAKYNRAGERALVVEADYLEVVATRAG
;
A
#
# COMPACT_ATOMS: atom_id res chain seq x y z
N MET A 1 -28.68 -1.50 16.09
CA MET A 1 -27.35 -1.37 16.72
C MET A 1 -26.53 -2.54 16.21
N SER A 2 -25.71 -2.33 15.18
CA SER A 2 -24.70 -3.31 14.77
C SER A 2 -23.64 -3.35 15.89
N ALA A 3 -23.31 -4.54 16.37
CA ALA A 3 -22.21 -4.70 17.31
C ALA A 3 -20.93 -4.15 16.62
N GLU A 4 -20.27 -3.23 17.30
CA GLU A 4 -18.98 -2.70 16.85
C GLU A 4 -18.00 -3.88 16.82
N VAL A 5 -17.46 -4.19 15.67
CA VAL A 5 -16.52 -5.31 15.50
C VAL A 5 -15.21 -4.90 16.15
N ASP A 6 -14.74 -5.66 17.15
CA ASP A 6 -13.41 -5.47 17.69
C ASP A 6 -12.34 -5.78 16.62
N LEU A 7 -11.70 -4.76 16.09
CA LEU A 7 -10.65 -4.87 15.07
C LEU A 7 -9.25 -5.14 15.64
N GLY A 8 -9.07 -5.17 16.96
CA GLY A 8 -7.79 -5.44 17.60
C GLY A 8 -7.13 -6.75 17.14
N PRO A 9 -7.85 -7.89 17.17
CA PRO A 9 -7.31 -9.17 16.64
C PRO A 9 -6.99 -9.12 15.15
N VAL A 10 -7.76 -8.37 14.35
CA VAL A 10 -7.52 -8.20 12.90
C VAL A 10 -6.23 -7.43 12.66
N ARG A 11 -6.03 -6.29 13.35
CA ARG A 11 -4.80 -5.48 13.27
C ARG A 11 -3.57 -6.32 13.65
N GLN A 12 -3.66 -7.12 14.72
CA GLN A 12 -2.58 -8.00 15.12
C GLN A 12 -2.25 -9.06 14.06
N ALA A 13 -3.26 -9.69 13.46
CA ALA A 13 -3.07 -10.66 12.38
C ALA A 13 -2.45 -10.02 11.13
N MET A 14 -2.84 -8.79 10.81
CA MET A 14 -2.24 -8.04 9.70
C MET A 14 -0.78 -7.70 9.97
N ARG A 15 -0.44 -7.23 11.18
CA ARG A 15 0.95 -7.01 11.58
C ARG A 15 1.78 -8.29 11.40
N GLN A 16 1.29 -9.43 11.86
CA GLN A 16 1.95 -10.72 11.67
C GLN A 16 2.10 -11.09 10.18
N THR A 17 1.10 -10.81 9.35
CA THR A 17 1.15 -11.05 7.91
C THR A 17 2.24 -10.22 7.24
N TRP A 18 2.30 -8.93 7.52
CA TRP A 18 3.27 -8.02 6.92
C TRP A 18 4.68 -8.12 7.51
N SER A 19 4.84 -8.74 8.70
CA SER A 19 6.15 -9.11 9.27
C SER A 19 6.72 -10.40 8.65
N LYS A 20 5.93 -11.14 7.84
CA LYS A 20 6.41 -12.34 7.16
C LYS A 20 7.19 -11.99 5.90
N GLY A 21 8.25 -12.74 5.65
CA GLY A 21 9.12 -12.53 4.48
C GLY A 21 9.95 -11.25 4.58
N ASP A 22 10.23 -10.66 3.45
CA ASP A 22 10.88 -9.35 3.33
C ASP A 22 10.19 -8.54 2.22
N PHE A 23 9.16 -7.78 2.60
CA PHE A 23 8.40 -6.99 1.64
C PHE A 23 9.26 -5.98 0.87
N SER A 24 10.46 -5.61 1.35
CA SER A 24 11.35 -4.68 0.66
C SER A 24 11.73 -5.16 -0.75
N VAL A 25 11.78 -6.49 -0.96
CA VAL A 25 12.03 -7.11 -2.28
C VAL A 25 10.88 -6.83 -3.24
N VAL A 26 9.64 -7.01 -2.78
CA VAL A 26 8.43 -6.74 -3.57
C VAL A 26 8.20 -5.24 -3.75
N ALA A 27 8.47 -4.44 -2.71
CA ALA A 27 8.40 -2.99 -2.78
C ALA A 27 9.28 -2.39 -3.88
N GLY A 28 10.43 -3.01 -4.17
CA GLY A 28 11.33 -2.62 -5.26
C GLY A 28 10.67 -2.64 -6.66
N ILE A 29 9.62 -3.46 -6.84
CA ILE A 29 8.91 -3.60 -8.11
C ILE A 29 8.00 -2.39 -8.40
N VAL A 30 7.56 -1.67 -7.37
CA VAL A 30 6.57 -0.58 -7.45
C VAL A 30 7.15 0.81 -7.10
N VAL A 31 8.46 0.96 -7.13
CA VAL A 31 9.16 2.24 -6.82
C VAL A 31 8.67 3.39 -7.69
N THR A 32 8.41 3.14 -8.99
CA THR A 32 7.96 4.17 -9.93
C THR A 32 6.66 4.84 -9.47
N ALA A 33 5.70 4.09 -8.95
CA ALA A 33 4.44 4.66 -8.47
C ALA A 33 4.65 5.64 -7.28
N ALA A 34 5.67 5.40 -6.45
CA ALA A 34 6.00 6.32 -5.36
C ALA A 34 6.61 7.63 -5.88
N GLU A 35 7.47 7.56 -6.91
CA GLU A 35 8.03 8.75 -7.55
C GLU A 35 6.96 9.56 -8.29
N GLU A 36 6.06 8.88 -9.02
CA GLU A 36 4.96 9.52 -9.74
C GLU A 36 4.01 10.24 -8.78
N LEU A 37 3.61 9.59 -7.69
CA LEU A 37 2.75 10.22 -6.68
C LEU A 37 3.44 11.41 -6.00
N ALA A 38 4.73 11.30 -5.66
CA ALA A 38 5.47 12.41 -5.05
C ALA A 38 5.59 13.61 -6.00
N GLU A 39 5.65 13.37 -7.32
CA GLU A 39 5.61 14.42 -8.35
C GLU A 39 4.22 15.03 -8.46
N ALA A 40 3.16 14.21 -8.50
CA ALA A 40 1.77 14.68 -8.55
C ALA A 40 1.38 15.52 -7.32
N LEU A 41 1.99 15.23 -6.17
CA LEU A 41 1.82 16.01 -4.94
C LEU A 41 2.54 17.37 -4.96
N ASP A 42 3.37 17.65 -5.96
CA ASP A 42 4.14 18.91 -6.09
C ASP A 42 4.85 19.28 -4.77
N ILE A 43 5.58 18.31 -4.19
CA ILE A 43 6.27 18.48 -2.92
C ILE A 43 7.41 19.48 -3.11
N VAL A 44 7.41 20.55 -2.29
CA VAL A 44 8.43 21.59 -2.37
C VAL A 44 9.39 21.56 -1.16
N PRO A 45 10.62 22.08 -1.31
CA PRO A 45 11.59 22.12 -0.21
C PRO A 45 11.05 22.82 1.04
N GLY A 46 11.22 22.18 2.20
CA GLY A 46 10.82 22.70 3.50
C GLY A 46 9.44 22.26 3.97
N GLU A 47 8.63 21.63 3.13
CA GLU A 47 7.36 21.02 3.55
C GLU A 47 7.61 19.83 4.48
N ARG A 48 6.72 19.66 5.45
CA ARG A 48 6.71 18.48 6.32
C ARG A 48 5.82 17.41 5.71
N VAL A 49 6.43 16.26 5.38
CA VAL A 49 5.77 15.16 4.67
C VAL A 49 5.69 13.93 5.54
N LEU A 50 4.53 13.27 5.54
CA LEU A 50 4.31 11.96 6.16
C LEU A 50 3.98 10.91 5.11
N ASP A 51 4.74 9.80 5.11
CA ASP A 51 4.41 8.57 4.36
C ASP A 51 3.79 7.56 5.33
N VAL A 52 2.50 7.26 5.16
CA VAL A 52 1.70 6.39 6.05
C VAL A 52 1.68 4.96 5.53
N ALA A 53 1.93 4.00 6.42
CA ALA A 53 2.16 2.60 6.08
C ALA A 53 3.26 2.49 5.03
N CYS A 54 4.40 3.14 5.34
CA CYS A 54 5.49 3.39 4.40
C CYS A 54 6.29 2.14 4.01
N GLY A 55 6.09 1.02 4.72
CA GLY A 55 6.86 -0.18 4.52
C GLY A 55 8.37 0.08 4.64
N SER A 56 9.12 -0.29 3.60
CA SER A 56 10.55 -0.02 3.48
C SER A 56 10.87 1.37 2.89
N GLY A 57 9.88 2.30 2.88
CA GLY A 57 10.10 3.73 2.68
C GLY A 57 10.11 4.20 1.21
N ASN A 58 9.43 3.56 0.28
CA ASN A 58 9.40 4.04 -1.12
C ASN A 58 8.90 5.48 -1.22
N GLY A 59 7.76 5.79 -0.58
CA GLY A 59 7.20 7.14 -0.57
C GLY A 59 8.05 8.11 0.24
N ALA A 60 8.51 7.70 1.42
CA ALA A 60 9.36 8.54 2.27
C ALA A 60 10.67 8.95 1.57
N LEU A 61 11.31 8.02 0.83
CA LEU A 61 12.51 8.32 0.04
C LEU A 61 12.20 9.28 -1.11
N ALA A 62 11.11 9.04 -1.85
CA ALA A 62 10.68 9.92 -2.94
C ALA A 62 10.35 11.34 -2.44
N ALA A 63 9.65 11.43 -1.30
CA ALA A 63 9.35 12.70 -0.64
C ALA A 63 10.61 13.43 -0.16
N ALA A 64 11.52 12.72 0.52
CA ALA A 64 12.73 13.33 1.08
C ALA A 64 13.65 13.91 0.02
N ARG A 65 13.71 13.33 -1.18
CA ARG A 65 14.47 13.89 -2.33
C ARG A 65 13.91 15.23 -2.80
N ARG A 66 12.62 15.55 -2.52
CA ARG A 66 11.94 16.80 -2.91
C ARG A 66 11.85 17.80 -1.76
N ALA A 67 11.46 17.33 -0.58
CA ALA A 67 11.29 18.18 0.61
C ALA A 67 12.62 18.66 1.22
N TRP A 68 13.73 17.99 0.94
CA TRP A 68 15.07 18.27 1.49
C TRP A 68 15.12 18.26 3.03
N GLY A 69 14.48 17.30 3.64
CA GLY A 69 14.32 17.13 5.08
C GLY A 69 12.84 17.11 5.49
N ASN A 70 12.58 17.10 6.80
CA ASN A 70 11.23 17.10 7.37
C ASN A 70 10.31 15.97 6.90
N THR A 71 10.87 14.85 6.47
CA THR A 71 10.11 13.67 6.03
C THR A 71 10.03 12.64 7.14
N VAL A 72 8.83 12.13 7.35
CA VAL A 72 8.53 11.07 8.31
C VAL A 72 7.93 9.87 7.57
N GLY A 73 8.42 8.66 7.82
CA GLY A 73 7.79 7.41 7.40
C GLY A 73 7.19 6.70 8.61
N SER A 74 5.92 6.33 8.54
CA SER A 74 5.25 5.59 9.62
C SER A 74 4.76 4.24 9.13
N ASP A 75 5.08 3.18 9.89
CA ASP A 75 4.60 1.83 9.63
C ASP A 75 4.50 1.06 10.96
N PHE A 76 3.60 0.06 11.03
CA PHE A 76 3.43 -0.72 12.24
C PHE A 76 4.34 -1.96 12.29
N VAL A 77 5.18 -2.20 11.26
CA VAL A 77 6.16 -3.30 11.17
C VAL A 77 7.58 -2.77 11.37
N PRO A 78 8.21 -2.99 12.56
CA PRO A 78 9.54 -2.46 12.86
C PRO A 78 10.64 -2.92 11.90
N GLU A 79 10.52 -4.15 11.38
CA GLU A 79 11.48 -4.74 10.43
C GLU A 79 11.50 -3.97 9.10
N LEU A 80 10.33 -3.53 8.62
CA LEU A 80 10.23 -2.72 7.40
C LEU A 80 10.81 -1.32 7.63
N LEU A 81 10.55 -0.70 8.80
CA LEU A 81 11.17 0.57 9.17
C LEU A 81 12.70 0.47 9.25
N ALA A 82 13.23 -0.66 9.73
CA ALA A 82 14.67 -0.90 9.73
C ALA A 82 15.24 -0.89 8.30
N ARG A 83 14.55 -1.55 7.35
CA ARG A 83 14.92 -1.48 5.93
C ARG A 83 14.83 -0.06 5.36
N GLY A 84 13.80 0.70 5.74
CA GLY A 84 13.67 2.10 5.36
C GLY A 84 14.87 2.94 5.82
N ARG A 85 15.32 2.76 7.07
CA ARG A 85 16.51 3.44 7.62
C ARG A 85 17.79 3.08 6.87
N GLU A 86 17.99 1.79 6.54
CA GLU A 86 19.15 1.35 5.74
C GLU A 86 19.18 2.03 4.36
N ARG A 87 18.03 2.12 3.69
CA ARG A 87 17.89 2.77 2.37
C ARG A 87 18.11 4.27 2.46
N ALA A 88 17.51 4.94 3.44
CA ALA A 88 17.71 6.38 3.67
C ALA A 88 19.20 6.69 3.94
N ALA A 89 19.86 5.90 4.78
CA ALA A 89 21.28 6.05 5.06
C ALA A 89 22.16 5.87 3.81
N ALA A 90 21.84 4.90 2.94
CA ALA A 90 22.57 4.66 1.69
C ALA A 90 22.48 5.87 0.74
N GLU A 91 21.36 6.59 0.73
CA GLU A 91 21.14 7.79 -0.08
C GLU A 91 21.48 9.09 0.69
N ARG A 92 21.86 9.01 1.97
CA ARG A 92 22.14 10.16 2.85
C ARG A 92 20.93 11.10 2.99
N LEU A 93 19.73 10.52 3.01
CA LEU A 93 18.49 11.23 3.25
C LEU A 93 18.17 11.26 4.74
N ASP A 94 17.72 12.40 5.22
CA ASP A 94 17.25 12.58 6.61
C ASP A 94 15.76 12.30 6.66
N ILE A 95 15.39 11.13 7.19
CA ILE A 95 14.01 10.64 7.30
C ILE A 95 13.81 10.05 8.70
N ASP A 96 12.82 10.53 9.41
CA ASP A 96 12.37 9.93 10.65
C ASP A 96 11.45 8.73 10.38
N PHE A 97 11.81 7.54 10.87
CA PHE A 97 10.97 6.35 10.78
C PHE A 97 10.35 6.03 12.14
N VAL A 98 9.02 6.10 12.23
CA VAL A 98 8.23 6.00 13.46
C VAL A 98 7.27 4.82 13.38
N GLU A 99 7.19 4.01 14.45
CA GLU A 99 6.18 2.95 14.53
C GLU A 99 4.79 3.58 14.75
N GLY A 100 3.81 3.21 13.90
CA GLY A 100 2.43 3.72 13.98
C GLY A 100 1.45 2.92 13.16
N ASP A 101 0.21 2.85 13.64
CA ASP A 101 -0.94 2.27 12.91
C ASP A 101 -1.60 3.36 12.07
N ALA A 102 -1.91 3.07 10.81
CA ALA A 102 -2.57 4.01 9.89
C ALA A 102 -3.97 4.46 10.38
N ALA A 103 -4.63 3.65 11.22
CA ALA A 103 -5.92 3.99 11.83
C ALA A 103 -5.77 4.68 13.21
N GLU A 104 -4.53 4.87 13.71
CA GLU A 104 -4.23 5.53 14.99
C GLU A 104 -2.81 6.11 14.91
N LEU A 105 -2.64 7.17 14.12
CA LEU A 105 -1.32 7.77 13.86
C LEU A 105 -0.79 8.51 15.11
N PRO A 106 0.49 8.29 15.50
CA PRO A 106 1.09 8.87 16.70
C PRO A 106 1.53 10.33 16.49
N PHE A 107 0.74 11.12 15.76
CA PHE A 107 1.04 12.51 15.43
C PHE A 107 -0.09 13.44 15.84
N GLY A 108 0.24 14.72 16.01
CA GLY A 108 -0.71 15.78 16.31
C GLY A 108 -1.64 16.11 15.14
N GLU A 109 -2.72 16.85 15.45
CA GLU A 109 -3.62 17.40 14.43
C GLU A 109 -2.89 18.46 13.60
N ALA A 110 -3.14 18.49 12.28
CA ALA A 110 -2.61 19.50 11.35
C ALA A 110 -1.07 19.66 11.42
N GLU A 111 -0.35 18.54 11.48
CA GLU A 111 1.09 18.55 11.67
C GLU A 111 1.86 18.56 10.33
N PHE A 112 1.28 17.98 9.26
CA PHE A 112 1.96 17.77 7.98
C PHE A 112 1.36 18.61 6.85
N ASP A 113 2.22 19.14 5.98
CA ASP A 113 1.82 19.84 4.75
C ASP A 113 1.34 18.88 3.69
N VAL A 114 1.98 17.69 3.65
CA VAL A 114 1.66 16.59 2.75
C VAL A 114 1.57 15.28 3.53
N VAL A 115 0.52 14.50 3.29
CA VAL A 115 0.36 13.14 3.80
C VAL A 115 0.21 12.21 2.60
N MET A 116 1.01 11.15 2.52
CA MET A 116 0.96 10.23 1.39
C MET A 116 0.93 8.78 1.85
N SER A 117 0.45 7.89 0.98
CA SER A 117 0.52 6.44 1.20
C SER A 117 0.53 5.70 -0.14
N ILE A 118 1.54 4.84 -0.34
CA ILE A 118 1.73 4.07 -1.57
C ILE A 118 1.46 2.59 -1.30
N PHE A 119 0.28 2.12 -1.72
CA PHE A 119 -0.16 0.73 -1.53
C PHE A 119 -0.06 0.23 -0.09
N GLY A 120 -0.14 1.14 0.89
CA GLY A 120 0.04 0.83 2.31
C GLY A 120 -1.26 0.99 3.10
N ALA A 121 -1.73 2.21 3.31
CA ALA A 121 -2.92 2.53 4.12
C ALA A 121 -4.20 1.81 3.63
N MET A 122 -4.29 1.45 2.35
CA MET A 122 -5.40 0.68 1.80
C MET A 122 -5.61 -0.69 2.48
N PHE A 123 -4.58 -1.23 3.14
CA PHE A 123 -4.67 -2.49 3.86
C PHE A 123 -5.14 -2.35 5.31
N ALA A 124 -5.30 -1.13 5.84
CA ALA A 124 -5.88 -0.93 7.16
C ALA A 124 -7.35 -1.40 7.17
N PRO A 125 -7.79 -2.17 8.18
CA PRO A 125 -9.11 -2.83 8.14
C PRO A 125 -10.28 -1.87 8.34
N ASP A 126 -10.05 -0.68 8.90
CA ASP A 126 -11.02 0.39 9.09
C ASP A 126 -10.74 1.53 8.14
N HIS A 127 -11.37 1.51 6.95
CA HIS A 127 -11.16 2.50 5.92
C HIS A 127 -11.60 3.91 6.36
N ALA A 128 -12.72 4.02 7.06
CA ALA A 128 -13.25 5.30 7.51
C ALA A 128 -12.34 5.94 8.56
N GLN A 129 -11.89 5.16 9.55
CA GLN A 129 -10.96 5.64 10.56
C GLN A 129 -9.59 6.00 9.94
N THR A 130 -9.11 5.20 8.99
CA THR A 130 -7.85 5.49 8.28
C THR A 130 -7.95 6.80 7.52
N ALA A 131 -9.03 7.04 6.76
CA ALA A 131 -9.24 8.32 6.07
C ALA A 131 -9.33 9.50 7.05
N ALA A 132 -10.00 9.31 8.18
CA ALA A 132 -10.09 10.32 9.23
C ALA A 132 -8.71 10.69 9.80
N GLU A 133 -7.84 9.71 10.03
CA GLU A 133 -6.48 9.93 10.52
C GLU A 133 -5.60 10.65 9.49
N LEU A 134 -5.67 10.24 8.19
CA LEU A 134 -4.96 10.95 7.12
C LEU A 134 -5.36 12.45 7.07
N MET A 135 -6.66 12.72 7.17
CA MET A 135 -7.18 14.10 7.22
C MET A 135 -6.78 14.82 8.51
N ARG A 136 -6.84 14.15 9.66
CA ARG A 136 -6.53 14.75 10.96
C ARG A 136 -5.10 15.27 11.02
N VAL A 137 -4.13 14.47 10.59
CA VAL A 137 -2.71 14.84 10.66
C VAL A 137 -2.27 15.80 9.56
N CYS A 138 -3.00 15.87 8.44
CA CYS A 138 -2.77 16.83 7.36
C CYS A 138 -3.23 18.23 7.76
N LYS A 139 -2.51 19.26 7.43
CA LYS A 139 -2.92 20.68 7.66
C LYS A 139 -4.14 21.04 6.79
N PRO A 140 -5.02 21.95 7.25
CA PRO A 140 -6.01 22.57 6.38
C PRO A 140 -5.35 23.15 5.13
N GLY A 141 -5.89 22.86 3.94
CA GLY A 141 -5.29 23.22 2.66
C GLY A 141 -4.08 22.39 2.26
N GLY A 142 -3.62 21.46 3.11
CA GLY A 142 -2.56 20.49 2.80
C GLY A 142 -3.04 19.42 1.83
N ARG A 143 -2.10 18.63 1.31
CA ARG A 143 -2.38 17.62 0.29
C ARG A 143 -2.30 16.20 0.86
N ILE A 144 -3.25 15.35 0.45
CA ILE A 144 -3.27 13.92 0.77
C ILE A 144 -3.12 13.16 -0.55
N GLY A 145 -2.05 12.38 -0.69
CA GLY A 145 -1.78 11.57 -1.86
C GLY A 145 -1.87 10.08 -1.59
N MET A 146 -2.51 9.33 -2.49
CA MET A 146 -2.57 7.87 -2.36
C MET A 146 -2.34 7.18 -3.71
N ALA A 147 -1.67 6.03 -3.67
CA ALA A 147 -1.66 5.06 -4.75
C ALA A 147 -2.34 3.79 -4.26
N ASN A 148 -3.43 3.37 -4.91
CA ASN A 148 -4.27 2.27 -4.47
C ASN A 148 -4.59 1.32 -5.63
N TRP A 149 -4.37 0.01 -5.45
CA TRP A 149 -4.69 -0.99 -6.45
C TRP A 149 -6.19 -1.02 -6.78
N THR A 150 -6.53 -1.08 -8.05
CA THR A 150 -7.93 -1.18 -8.49
C THR A 150 -8.47 -2.60 -8.32
N PRO A 151 -9.77 -2.77 -8.03
CA PRO A 151 -10.38 -4.09 -7.85
C PRO A 151 -10.46 -4.90 -9.16
N ASP A 152 -10.52 -4.22 -10.30
CA ASP A 152 -10.65 -4.79 -11.65
C ASP A 152 -9.30 -4.97 -12.37
N GLY A 153 -8.18 -4.63 -11.72
CA GLY A 153 -6.82 -4.83 -12.22
C GLY A 153 -6.19 -6.13 -11.75
N PHE A 154 -4.98 -6.41 -12.24
CA PHE A 154 -4.20 -7.62 -11.91
C PHE A 154 -4.10 -7.88 -10.40
N VAL A 155 -3.74 -6.87 -9.62
CA VAL A 155 -3.56 -7.04 -8.17
C VAL A 155 -4.90 -7.26 -7.46
N GLY A 156 -5.96 -6.56 -7.86
CA GLY A 156 -7.31 -6.79 -7.34
C GLY A 156 -7.78 -8.22 -7.59
N GLU A 157 -7.62 -8.74 -8.82
CA GLU A 157 -7.95 -10.13 -9.16
C GLU A 157 -7.04 -11.13 -8.43
N MET A 158 -5.76 -10.80 -8.20
CA MET A 158 -4.86 -11.62 -7.39
C MET A 158 -5.38 -11.80 -5.95
N PHE A 159 -5.86 -10.73 -5.33
CA PHE A 159 -6.47 -10.82 -4.00
C PHE A 159 -7.76 -11.66 -4.01
N LEU A 160 -8.60 -11.51 -5.02
CA LEU A 160 -9.82 -12.32 -5.17
C LEU A 160 -9.48 -13.80 -5.37
N THR A 161 -8.51 -14.11 -6.23
CA THR A 161 -8.02 -15.47 -6.47
C THR A 161 -7.49 -16.09 -5.18
N THR A 162 -6.66 -15.34 -4.45
CA THR A 162 -6.12 -15.79 -3.17
C THR A 162 -7.22 -16.04 -2.14
N ALA A 163 -8.18 -15.10 -2.02
CA ALA A 163 -9.29 -15.20 -1.07
C ALA A 163 -10.26 -16.35 -1.36
N LYS A 164 -10.38 -16.80 -2.61
CA LYS A 164 -11.14 -17.99 -3.00
C LYS A 164 -10.62 -19.25 -2.28
N HIS A 165 -9.32 -19.38 -2.13
CA HIS A 165 -8.65 -20.52 -1.50
C HIS A 165 -8.41 -20.33 0.00
N ALA A 166 -8.03 -19.11 0.40
CA ALA A 166 -7.67 -18.74 1.76
C ALA A 166 -8.44 -17.48 2.21
N PRO A 167 -9.77 -17.56 2.43
CA PRO A 167 -10.57 -16.41 2.81
C PRO A 167 -10.09 -15.81 4.12
N PRO A 168 -10.24 -14.47 4.30
CA PRO A 168 -9.90 -13.82 5.54
C PRO A 168 -10.76 -14.38 6.69
N PRO A 169 -10.20 -14.54 7.89
CA PRO A 169 -10.92 -15.16 9.02
C PRO A 169 -12.06 -14.29 9.56
N VAL A 170 -12.03 -13.00 9.29
CA VAL A 170 -13.04 -12.01 9.69
C VAL A 170 -13.42 -11.19 8.45
N PRO A 171 -14.71 -10.92 8.21
CA PRO A 171 -15.13 -10.02 7.15
C PRO A 171 -14.59 -8.62 7.40
N ILE A 172 -13.75 -8.13 6.50
CA ILE A 172 -13.24 -6.76 6.47
C ILE A 172 -13.53 -6.14 5.11
N ALA A 173 -13.55 -4.82 5.04
CA ALA A 173 -13.64 -4.14 3.75
C ALA A 173 -12.45 -4.54 2.86
N PRO A 174 -12.69 -4.97 1.61
CA PRO A 174 -11.61 -5.37 0.72
C PRO A 174 -10.64 -4.21 0.43
N PRO A 175 -9.33 -4.37 0.63
CA PRO A 175 -8.35 -3.31 0.35
C PRO A 175 -8.49 -2.63 -1.02
N PRO A 176 -8.79 -3.35 -2.15
CA PRO A 176 -8.93 -2.70 -3.44
C PRO A 176 -10.13 -1.75 -3.59
N LEU A 177 -11.04 -1.65 -2.60
CA LEU A 177 -12.07 -0.60 -2.60
C LEU A 177 -11.46 0.80 -2.64
N TRP A 178 -10.31 1.02 -2.00
CA TRP A 178 -9.55 2.27 -2.11
C TRP A 178 -9.13 2.61 -3.55
N GLY A 179 -9.11 1.63 -4.45
CA GLY A 179 -8.91 1.78 -5.89
C GLY A 179 -10.19 2.08 -6.67
N THR A 180 -11.23 2.63 -6.02
CA THR A 180 -12.47 3.09 -6.65
C THR A 180 -12.77 4.54 -6.26
N GLU A 181 -13.17 5.36 -7.22
CA GLU A 181 -13.48 6.77 -6.97
C GLU A 181 -14.70 6.93 -6.05
N GLU A 182 -15.68 6.04 -6.17
CA GLU A 182 -16.88 6.03 -5.33
C GLU A 182 -16.53 5.89 -3.85
N HIS A 183 -15.69 4.91 -3.52
CA HIS A 183 -15.27 4.68 -2.13
C HIS A 183 -14.40 5.82 -1.59
N LEU A 184 -13.49 6.37 -2.41
CA LEU A 184 -12.69 7.53 -2.02
C LEU A 184 -13.58 8.72 -1.67
N ARG A 185 -14.63 9.01 -2.47
CA ARG A 185 -15.60 10.07 -2.17
C ARG A 185 -16.41 9.79 -0.92
N GLU A 186 -16.71 8.52 -0.63
CA GLU A 186 -17.40 8.12 0.60
C GLU A 186 -16.54 8.38 1.84
N VAL A 187 -15.28 7.86 1.86
CA VAL A 187 -14.44 7.89 3.07
C VAL A 187 -13.83 9.26 3.37
N PHE A 188 -13.54 10.06 2.34
CA PHE A 188 -13.07 11.44 2.53
C PHE A 188 -14.22 12.42 2.74
N GLY A 189 -15.39 12.17 2.12
CA GLY A 189 -16.60 12.97 2.28
C GLY A 189 -16.35 14.47 2.12
N GLY A 190 -16.91 15.26 3.05
CA GLY A 190 -16.70 16.71 3.10
C GLY A 190 -15.37 17.16 3.72
N GLY A 191 -14.51 16.23 4.11
CA GLY A 191 -13.19 16.52 4.70
C GLY A 191 -12.13 17.00 3.70
N VAL A 192 -12.43 16.89 2.39
CA VAL A 192 -11.58 17.39 1.30
C VAL A 192 -12.34 18.40 0.43
N SER A 193 -11.65 19.43 -0.02
CA SER A 193 -12.20 20.48 -0.90
C SER A 193 -11.99 20.16 -2.38
N ASN A 194 -11.01 19.32 -2.68
CA ASN A 194 -10.72 18.81 -4.03
C ASN A 194 -10.33 17.33 -3.93
N LEU A 195 -10.67 16.54 -4.96
CA LEU A 195 -10.28 15.15 -5.11
C LEU A 195 -10.02 14.87 -6.59
N GLU A 196 -8.76 14.76 -6.95
CA GLU A 196 -8.30 14.39 -8.29
C GLU A 196 -7.92 12.90 -8.28
N VAL A 197 -8.37 12.17 -9.28
CA VAL A 197 -8.15 10.73 -9.40
C VAL A 197 -7.72 10.43 -10.82
N GLU A 198 -6.56 9.80 -10.96
CA GLU A 198 -6.04 9.35 -12.25
C GLU A 198 -5.75 7.84 -12.22
N ARG A 199 -6.20 7.10 -13.23
CA ARG A 199 -5.85 5.69 -13.38
C ARG A 199 -4.48 5.58 -14.03
N ARG A 200 -3.56 4.89 -13.36
CA ARG A 200 -2.20 4.64 -13.80
C ARG A 200 -1.89 3.15 -13.80
N THR A 201 -0.76 2.79 -14.40
CA THR A 201 -0.34 1.40 -14.56
C THR A 201 1.08 1.21 -14.07
N SER A 202 1.26 0.32 -13.08
CA SER A 202 2.57 -0.18 -12.67
C SER A 202 2.93 -1.43 -13.47
N VAL A 203 4.01 -1.37 -14.23
CA VAL A 203 4.44 -2.49 -15.08
C VAL A 203 5.45 -3.36 -14.34
N GLN A 204 5.03 -4.58 -13.99
CA GLN A 204 5.85 -5.56 -13.28
C GLN A 204 6.51 -6.53 -14.27
N ARG A 205 7.76 -6.92 -14.02
CA ARG A 205 8.57 -7.73 -14.93
C ARG A 205 9.27 -8.85 -14.20
N PHE A 206 9.09 -10.08 -14.69
CA PHE A 206 9.70 -11.29 -14.17
C PHE A 206 10.20 -12.16 -15.31
N TYR A 207 11.09 -13.10 -15.03
CA TYR A 207 11.56 -14.05 -16.04
C TYR A 207 10.43 -14.97 -16.53
N SER A 208 9.56 -15.41 -15.61
CA SER A 208 8.46 -16.34 -15.88
C SER A 208 7.42 -16.27 -14.76
N ALA A 209 6.31 -17.00 -14.91
CA ALA A 209 5.35 -17.23 -13.83
C ALA A 209 6.00 -17.98 -12.64
N ASP A 210 6.92 -18.92 -12.90
CA ASP A 210 7.67 -19.60 -11.83
C ASP A 210 8.49 -18.60 -11.00
N HIS A 211 9.18 -17.67 -11.65
CA HIS A 211 9.97 -16.64 -10.96
C HIS A 211 9.06 -15.70 -10.14
N TRP A 212 7.87 -15.35 -10.65
CA TRP A 212 6.90 -14.59 -9.88
C TRP A 212 6.45 -15.35 -8.62
N LEU A 213 6.08 -16.62 -8.78
CA LEU A 213 5.67 -17.49 -7.66
C LEU A 213 6.79 -17.63 -6.64
N GLU A 214 8.03 -17.86 -7.07
CA GLU A 214 9.21 -17.92 -6.20
C GLU A 214 9.35 -16.66 -5.35
N ILE A 215 9.32 -15.47 -5.98
CA ILE A 215 9.44 -14.19 -5.29
C ILE A 215 8.27 -13.96 -4.32
N PHE A 216 7.04 -14.15 -4.77
CA PHE A 216 5.87 -13.85 -3.93
C PHE A 216 5.69 -14.87 -2.79
N ARG A 217 6.04 -16.13 -2.99
CA ARG A 217 6.05 -17.15 -1.93
C ARG A 217 7.17 -16.96 -0.92
N ALA A 218 8.29 -16.35 -1.31
CA ALA A 218 9.42 -16.13 -0.40
C ALA A 218 9.34 -14.81 0.36
N TYR A 219 8.76 -13.76 -0.24
CA TYR A 219 8.90 -12.38 0.27
C TYR A 219 7.59 -11.65 0.51
N PHE A 220 6.47 -12.05 -0.09
CA PHE A 220 5.19 -11.37 0.06
C PHE A 220 4.31 -12.03 1.13
N GLY A 221 4.26 -11.46 2.32
CA GLY A 221 3.55 -12.02 3.48
C GLY A 221 2.13 -12.52 3.20
N PRO A 222 1.27 -11.78 2.50
CA PRO A 222 -0.08 -12.25 2.14
C PRO A 222 -0.08 -13.55 1.33
N THR A 223 0.80 -13.69 0.33
CA THR A 223 0.91 -14.92 -0.47
C THR A 223 1.49 -16.06 0.37
N MET A 224 2.54 -15.82 1.16
CA MET A 224 3.10 -16.80 2.09
C MET A 224 2.01 -17.36 3.00
N LEU A 225 1.22 -16.49 3.62
CA LEU A 225 0.15 -16.91 4.53
C LEU A 225 -0.96 -17.66 3.80
N ALA A 226 -1.28 -17.32 2.56
CA ALA A 226 -2.27 -18.03 1.77
C ALA A 226 -1.83 -19.48 1.53
N PHE A 227 -0.59 -19.72 1.09
CA PHE A 227 -0.04 -21.05 0.90
C PHE A 227 0.04 -21.86 2.21
N GLU A 228 0.41 -21.22 3.34
CA GLU A 228 0.39 -21.86 4.66
C GLU A 228 -1.03 -22.30 5.06
N ARG A 229 -2.05 -21.50 4.77
CA ARG A 229 -3.44 -21.79 5.15
C ARG A 229 -4.07 -22.91 4.33
N VAL A 230 -3.80 -22.94 3.02
CA VAL A 230 -4.34 -24.03 2.17
C VAL A 230 -3.63 -25.35 2.42
N GLY A 231 -2.39 -25.33 2.93
CA GLY A 231 -1.59 -26.51 3.20
C GLY A 231 -1.30 -27.34 1.95
N ALA A 232 -0.69 -28.51 2.12
CA ALA A 232 -0.27 -29.35 1.01
C ALA A 232 -1.42 -29.82 0.10
N GLU A 233 -2.63 -29.94 0.63
CA GLU A 233 -3.80 -30.40 -0.16
C GLU A 233 -4.34 -29.31 -1.10
N GLY A 234 -4.27 -28.03 -0.70
CA GLY A 234 -4.77 -26.88 -1.48
C GLY A 234 -3.70 -26.16 -2.32
N GLU A 235 -2.43 -26.45 -2.06
CA GLU A 235 -1.30 -25.73 -2.69
C GLU A 235 -1.35 -25.78 -4.21
N ALA A 236 -1.55 -26.95 -4.80
CA ALA A 236 -1.57 -27.13 -6.25
C ALA A 236 -2.72 -26.34 -6.91
N ALA A 237 -3.90 -26.28 -6.29
CA ALA A 237 -5.04 -25.57 -6.84
C ALA A 237 -4.86 -24.04 -6.75
N LEU A 238 -4.30 -23.54 -5.65
CA LEU A 238 -3.97 -22.11 -5.52
C LEU A 238 -2.90 -21.71 -6.53
N GLU A 239 -1.87 -22.52 -6.70
CA GLU A 239 -0.80 -22.24 -7.65
C GLU A 239 -1.31 -22.26 -9.09
N GLU A 240 -2.19 -23.20 -9.47
CA GLU A 240 -2.80 -23.26 -10.79
C GLU A 240 -3.63 -22.01 -11.09
N ASP A 241 -4.53 -21.59 -10.19
CA ASP A 241 -5.34 -20.39 -10.36
C ASP A 241 -4.47 -19.12 -10.48
N LEU A 242 -3.36 -19.02 -9.71
CA LEU A 242 -2.41 -17.91 -9.84
C LEU A 242 -1.67 -17.93 -11.18
N ARG A 243 -1.30 -19.11 -11.69
CA ARG A 243 -0.67 -19.26 -13.02
C ARG A 243 -1.63 -18.86 -14.14
N GLU A 244 -2.89 -19.24 -14.05
CA GLU A 244 -3.93 -18.83 -15.00
C GLU A 244 -4.09 -17.30 -15.00
N LEU A 245 -4.12 -16.68 -13.81
CA LEU A 245 -4.18 -15.24 -13.67
C LEU A 245 -2.94 -14.56 -14.29
N LEU A 246 -1.73 -15.06 -14.01
CA LEU A 246 -0.51 -14.53 -14.59
C LEU A 246 -0.50 -14.67 -16.13
N ALA A 247 -0.97 -15.80 -16.67
CA ALA A 247 -1.10 -16.01 -18.11
C ALA A 247 -2.10 -15.04 -18.76
N LYS A 248 -3.25 -14.78 -18.09
CA LYS A 248 -4.27 -13.81 -18.53
C LYS A 248 -3.69 -12.41 -18.70
N TYR A 249 -2.85 -11.96 -17.77
CA TYR A 249 -2.31 -10.60 -17.75
C TYR A 249 -0.93 -10.47 -18.42
N ASN A 250 -0.29 -11.58 -18.83
CA ASN A 250 1.02 -11.54 -19.46
C ASN A 250 0.97 -10.99 -20.88
N ARG A 251 1.55 -9.82 -21.12
CA ARG A 251 1.65 -9.22 -22.46
C ARG A 251 2.93 -9.57 -23.23
N ALA A 252 3.90 -10.28 -22.60
CA ALA A 252 5.17 -10.63 -23.24
C ALA A 252 5.17 -12.02 -23.91
N GLY A 253 4.11 -12.79 -23.75
CA GLY A 253 4.01 -14.16 -24.28
C GLY A 253 5.04 -15.08 -23.62
N GLU A 254 5.68 -15.95 -24.42
CA GLU A 254 6.65 -16.93 -23.91
C GLU A 254 8.04 -16.36 -23.57
N ARG A 255 8.31 -15.08 -23.90
CA ARG A 255 9.64 -14.47 -23.69
C ARG A 255 9.92 -14.12 -22.23
N ALA A 256 8.90 -13.75 -21.49
CA ALA A 256 8.98 -13.29 -20.10
C ALA A 256 7.57 -13.17 -19.51
N LEU A 257 7.48 -12.87 -18.22
CA LEU A 257 6.24 -12.41 -17.61
C LEU A 257 6.28 -10.88 -17.46
N VAL A 258 5.41 -10.19 -18.18
CA VAL A 258 5.22 -8.73 -18.04
C VAL A 258 3.74 -8.48 -17.82
N VAL A 259 3.39 -8.03 -16.62
CA VAL A 259 2.02 -7.74 -16.23
C VAL A 259 1.83 -6.26 -15.95
N GLU A 260 0.67 -5.76 -16.34
CA GLU A 260 0.22 -4.40 -16.05
C GLU A 260 -0.71 -4.45 -14.84
N ALA A 261 -0.34 -3.71 -13.80
CA ALA A 261 -1.09 -3.62 -12.56
C ALA A 261 -1.64 -2.20 -12.41
N ASP A 262 -2.95 -2.06 -12.59
CA ASP A 262 -3.61 -0.77 -12.54
C ASP A 262 -3.83 -0.32 -11.10
N TYR A 263 -3.65 0.98 -10.88
CA TYR A 263 -3.91 1.65 -9.61
C TYR A 263 -4.53 3.03 -9.83
N LEU A 264 -5.18 3.56 -8.82
CA LEU A 264 -5.57 4.96 -8.79
C LEU A 264 -4.48 5.76 -8.08
N GLU A 265 -3.98 6.78 -8.77
CA GLU A 265 -3.26 7.90 -8.19
C GLU A 265 -4.29 8.93 -7.75
N VAL A 266 -4.24 9.31 -6.48
CA VAL A 266 -5.21 10.18 -5.84
C VAL A 266 -4.49 11.37 -5.25
N VAL A 267 -4.93 12.58 -5.56
CA VAL A 267 -4.49 13.81 -4.91
C VAL A 267 -5.72 14.53 -4.38
N ALA A 268 -5.80 14.65 -3.06
CA ALA A 268 -6.87 15.37 -2.38
C ALA A 268 -6.32 16.57 -1.63
N THR A 269 -7.10 17.65 -1.57
CA THR A 269 -6.80 18.83 -0.74
C THR A 269 -7.67 18.79 0.50
N ARG A 270 -7.08 18.78 1.70
CA ARG A 270 -7.85 18.85 2.95
C ARG A 270 -8.67 20.13 3.00
N ALA A 271 -9.95 20.05 3.34
CA ALA A 271 -10.80 21.20 3.59
C ALA A 271 -10.29 22.03 4.79
N GLY A 272 -10.60 23.32 4.77
CA GLY A 272 -10.20 24.27 5.82
C GLY A 272 -11.04 24.16 7.10
#